data_040090c458405225695991fea4301be6
#
_entry.id   040090c458405225695991fea4301be6
#
_cell.length_a   1.000
_cell.length_b   1.000
_cell.length_c   1.000
_cell.angle_alpha   90.00
_cell.angle_beta   90.00
_cell.angle_gamma   90.00
#
_symmetry.space_group_name_H-M   'P 1'
#
loop_
_entity.id
_entity.type
_entity.pdbx_description
1 polymer ?
#
loop_
_entity_poly.entity_id
_entity_poly.type
_entity_poly.pdbx_seq_one_letter_code
_entity_poly.pdbx_strand_id
1 'polypeptide(L)'
;MSDDIIYISGDNWDSEVVNSDQPVLVDFWAEWCGPCKAIAPILDELAKDHAGKLKIAKVNVDENQDLAGQHGIRSIPTLLIYKGGEIKEQMIGALNKTALEEKLTPYI
;
A
#
# COMPACT_ATOMS: atom_id res chain seq x y z
N MET A 1 -8.88 -7.95 -10.70
CA MET A 1 -8.90 -6.88 -9.69
C MET A 1 -9.63 -7.35 -8.46
N SER A 2 -9.11 -7.05 -7.29
CA SER A 2 -9.76 -7.42 -6.05
C SER A 2 -10.62 -6.26 -5.56
N ASP A 3 -11.84 -6.56 -5.12
CA ASP A 3 -12.73 -5.56 -4.53
C ASP A 3 -12.21 -5.06 -3.18
N ASP A 4 -11.25 -5.78 -2.59
CA ASP A 4 -10.65 -5.44 -1.31
C ASP A 4 -9.48 -4.46 -1.43
N ILE A 5 -9.10 -4.13 -2.66
CA ILE A 5 -8.01 -3.18 -2.94
C ILE A 5 -8.62 -1.82 -3.28
N ILE A 6 -8.08 -0.78 -2.66
CA ILE A 6 -8.52 0.59 -2.90
C ILE A 6 -7.50 1.26 -3.82
N TYR A 7 -7.96 1.79 -4.94
CA TYR A 7 -7.11 2.53 -5.86
C TYR A 7 -7.18 4.01 -5.52
N ILE A 8 -6.02 4.59 -5.24
CA ILE A 8 -5.92 5.96 -4.72
C ILE A 8 -5.76 6.95 -5.87
N SER A 9 -6.43 8.09 -5.70
CA SER A 9 -6.20 9.30 -6.48
C SER A 9 -6.06 10.46 -5.49
N GLY A 10 -5.85 11.66 -6.00
CA GLY A 10 -5.79 12.84 -5.13
C GLY A 10 -7.09 13.09 -4.37
N ASP A 11 -8.21 12.59 -4.92
CA ASP A 11 -9.53 12.84 -4.35
C ASP A 11 -9.84 12.00 -3.12
N ASN A 12 -9.26 10.79 -3.02
CA ASN A 12 -9.61 9.88 -1.93
C ASN A 12 -8.45 9.56 -0.98
N TRP A 13 -7.29 10.18 -1.17
CA TRP A 13 -6.12 9.93 -0.30
C TRP A 13 -6.43 10.20 1.17
N ASP A 14 -6.94 11.38 1.48
CA ASP A 14 -7.20 11.74 2.87
C ASP A 14 -8.25 10.84 3.50
N SER A 15 -9.35 10.60 2.82
CA SER A 15 -10.44 9.80 3.39
C SER A 15 -10.07 8.34 3.54
N GLU A 16 -9.31 7.78 2.60
CA GLU A 16 -9.02 6.35 2.59
C GLU A 16 -7.77 5.99 3.38
N VAL A 17 -6.78 6.88 3.45
CA VAL A 17 -5.50 6.59 4.09
C VAL A 17 -5.31 7.37 5.37
N VAL A 18 -5.30 8.70 5.30
CA VAL A 18 -4.97 9.55 6.46
C VAL A 18 -6.01 9.40 7.56
N ASN A 19 -7.29 9.41 7.21
CA ASN A 19 -8.39 9.35 8.18
C ASN A 19 -8.96 7.95 8.37
N SER A 20 -8.24 6.93 7.93
CA SER A 20 -8.70 5.55 8.05
C SER A 20 -8.73 5.10 9.51
N ASP A 21 -9.79 4.39 9.88
CA ASP A 21 -9.90 3.73 11.20
C ASP A 21 -9.06 2.48 11.30
N GLN A 22 -8.59 1.97 10.17
CA GLN A 22 -7.80 0.75 10.11
C GLN A 22 -6.39 1.07 9.65
N PRO A 23 -5.41 0.22 9.98
CA PRO A 23 -4.10 0.31 9.36
C PRO A 23 -4.23 0.18 7.84
N VAL A 24 -3.40 0.90 7.12
CA VAL A 24 -3.42 0.88 5.65
C VAL A 24 -2.03 0.52 5.13
N LEU A 25 -1.95 -0.50 4.30
CA LEU A 25 -0.74 -0.82 3.56
C LEU A 25 -0.84 -0.10 2.22
N VAL A 26 0.05 0.87 2.01
CA VAL A 26 0.05 1.70 0.80
C VAL A 26 1.14 1.22 -0.13
N ASP A 27 0.77 0.85 -1.35
CA ASP A 27 1.68 0.34 -2.37
C ASP A 27 1.86 1.38 -3.48
N PHE A 28 3.05 1.95 -3.58
CA PHE A 28 3.42 2.83 -4.70
C PHE A 28 3.98 1.97 -5.82
N TRP A 29 3.32 1.98 -6.97
CA TRP A 29 3.59 1.05 -8.07
C TRP A 29 3.43 1.73 -9.43
N ALA A 30 3.84 1.02 -10.49
CA ALA A 30 3.57 1.43 -11.87
C ALA A 30 3.35 0.18 -12.73
N GLU A 31 2.64 0.36 -13.84
CA GLU A 31 2.32 -0.75 -14.73
C GLU A 31 3.56 -1.35 -15.40
N TRP A 32 4.57 -0.54 -15.64
CA TRP A 32 5.82 -1.00 -16.28
C TRP A 32 6.77 -1.70 -15.31
N CYS A 33 6.42 -1.76 -14.04
CA CYS A 33 7.30 -2.27 -12.99
C CYS A 33 7.07 -3.76 -12.76
N GLY A 34 8.01 -4.60 -13.18
CA GLY A 34 7.92 -6.05 -13.01
C GLY A 34 7.77 -6.50 -11.57
N PRO A 35 8.65 -6.04 -10.65
CA PRO A 35 8.51 -6.40 -9.23
C PRO A 35 7.18 -5.97 -8.62
N CYS A 36 6.62 -4.85 -9.06
CA CYS A 36 5.30 -4.41 -8.59
C CYS A 36 4.22 -5.42 -8.97
N LYS A 37 4.30 -5.95 -10.18
CA LYS A 37 3.34 -6.96 -10.65
C LYS A 37 3.51 -8.28 -9.91
N ALA A 38 4.75 -8.60 -9.54
CA ALA A 38 5.03 -9.85 -8.82
C ALA A 38 4.37 -9.87 -7.44
N ILE A 39 4.26 -8.72 -6.76
CA ILE A 39 3.63 -8.68 -5.44
C ILE A 39 2.13 -8.46 -5.49
N ALA A 40 1.56 -8.12 -6.63
CA ALA A 40 0.12 -7.87 -6.73
C ALA A 40 -0.74 -9.03 -6.23
N PRO A 41 -0.48 -10.30 -6.58
CA PRO A 41 -1.25 -11.41 -6.02
C PRO A 41 -1.11 -11.54 -4.51
N ILE A 42 0.06 -11.21 -3.97
CA ILE A 42 0.32 -11.26 -2.53
C ILE A 42 -0.55 -10.22 -1.82
N LEU A 43 -0.64 -9.02 -2.39
CA LEU A 43 -1.48 -7.97 -1.82
C LEU A 43 -2.96 -8.35 -1.86
N ASP A 44 -3.40 -8.99 -2.94
CA ASP A 44 -4.77 -9.49 -3.03
C ASP A 44 -5.07 -10.50 -1.92
N GLU A 45 -4.14 -11.42 -1.66
CA GLU A 45 -4.30 -12.39 -0.59
C GLU A 45 -4.34 -11.73 0.79
N LEU A 46 -3.44 -10.78 1.04
CA LEU A 46 -3.39 -10.06 2.31
C LEU A 46 -4.69 -9.29 2.55
N ALA A 47 -5.23 -8.66 1.51
CA ALA A 47 -6.48 -7.92 1.61
C ALA A 47 -7.62 -8.81 2.04
N LYS A 48 -7.68 -10.05 1.53
CA LYS A 48 -8.71 -11.01 1.89
C LYS A 48 -8.49 -11.59 3.27
N ASP A 49 -7.25 -11.96 3.58
CA ASP A 49 -6.91 -12.61 4.84
C ASP A 49 -7.16 -11.69 6.04
N HIS A 50 -7.01 -10.39 5.84
CA HIS A 50 -7.13 -9.41 6.91
C HIS A 50 -8.29 -8.44 6.70
N ALA A 51 -9.32 -8.88 5.98
CA ALA A 51 -10.51 -8.06 5.74
C ALA A 51 -11.11 -7.60 7.08
N GLY A 52 -11.43 -6.32 7.16
CA GLY A 52 -11.94 -5.73 8.40
C GLY A 52 -10.87 -5.28 9.39
N LYS A 53 -9.60 -5.65 9.17
CA LYS A 53 -8.49 -5.28 10.05
C LYS A 53 -7.40 -4.50 9.35
N LEU A 54 -7.32 -4.61 8.03
CA LEU A 54 -6.28 -3.98 7.21
C LEU A 54 -6.89 -3.54 5.91
N LYS A 55 -6.57 -2.32 5.50
CA LYS A 55 -6.88 -1.83 4.15
C LYS A 55 -5.62 -1.89 3.31
N ILE A 56 -5.78 -2.17 2.03
CA ILE A 56 -4.67 -2.10 1.08
C ILE A 56 -5.02 -1.07 0.03
N ALA A 57 -4.15 -0.07 -0.11
CA ALA A 57 -4.35 1.04 -1.03
C ALA A 57 -3.20 1.05 -2.03
N LYS A 58 -3.52 1.18 -3.31
CA LYS A 58 -2.51 1.23 -4.38
C LYS A 58 -2.46 2.61 -5.00
N VAL A 59 -1.25 3.15 -5.12
CA VAL A 59 -0.99 4.47 -5.71
C VAL A 59 -0.13 4.27 -6.94
N ASN A 60 -0.71 4.47 -8.11
CA ASN A 60 0.05 4.46 -9.36
C ASN A 60 0.87 5.74 -9.43
N VAL A 61 2.21 5.63 -9.44
CA VAL A 61 3.08 6.80 -9.37
C VAL A 61 3.00 7.66 -10.63
N ASP A 62 2.70 7.07 -11.78
CA ASP A 62 2.58 7.82 -13.02
C ASP A 62 1.32 8.68 -13.05
N GLU A 63 0.26 8.22 -12.38
CA GLU A 63 -1.01 8.93 -12.30
C GLU A 63 -1.10 9.84 -11.08
N ASN A 64 -0.22 9.67 -10.10
CA ASN A 64 -0.26 10.39 -8.83
C ASN A 64 1.14 10.92 -8.47
N GLN A 65 1.72 11.68 -9.39
CA GLN A 65 3.09 12.18 -9.24
C GLN A 65 3.26 13.09 -8.01
N ASP A 66 2.23 13.85 -7.68
CA ASP A 66 2.27 14.72 -6.52
C ASP A 66 2.38 13.93 -5.22
N LEU A 67 1.56 12.88 -5.08
CA LEU A 67 1.61 12.00 -3.90
C LEU A 67 2.95 11.29 -3.80
N ALA A 68 3.45 10.77 -4.91
CA ALA A 68 4.75 10.09 -4.93
C ALA A 68 5.87 11.06 -4.53
N GLY A 69 5.81 12.28 -5.04
CA GLY A 69 6.80 13.31 -4.70
C GLY A 69 6.75 13.71 -3.24
N GLN A 70 5.56 13.88 -2.68
CA GLN A 70 5.37 14.22 -1.28
C GLN A 70 5.94 13.14 -0.35
N HIS A 71 5.91 11.89 -0.77
CA HIS A 71 6.43 10.78 0.01
C HIS A 71 7.88 10.45 -0.30
N GLY A 72 8.50 11.19 -1.20
CA GLY A 72 9.90 10.97 -1.57
C GLY A 72 10.15 9.62 -2.22
N ILE A 73 9.19 9.13 -3.00
CA ILE A 73 9.28 7.81 -3.62
C ILE A 73 10.31 7.86 -4.75
N ARG A 74 11.37 7.06 -4.63
CA ARG A 74 12.45 6.98 -5.61
C ARG A 74 12.55 5.62 -6.27
N SER A 75 12.07 4.60 -5.59
CA SER A 75 12.09 3.22 -6.08
C SER A 75 10.71 2.63 -5.94
N ILE A 76 10.33 1.74 -6.83
CA ILE A 76 9.07 1.03 -6.74
C ILE A 76 9.31 -0.47 -6.91
N PRO A 77 8.51 -1.31 -6.23
CA PRO A 77 7.48 -0.91 -5.30
C PRO A 77 8.04 -0.36 -3.99
N THR A 78 7.38 0.64 -3.43
CA THR A 78 7.61 1.10 -2.07
C THR A 78 6.30 0.90 -1.32
N LEU A 79 6.37 0.24 -0.17
CA LEU A 79 5.21 -0.05 0.65
C LEU A 79 5.33 0.72 1.96
N LEU A 80 4.25 1.40 2.33
CA LEU A 80 4.19 2.14 3.59
C LEU A 80 3.08 1.56 4.44
N ILE A 81 3.30 1.45 5.75
CA ILE A 81 2.24 1.13 6.68
C ILE A 81 1.82 2.43 7.36
N TYR A 82 0.57 2.82 7.13
CA TYR A 82 -0.06 3.97 7.78
C TYR A 82 -0.97 3.49 8.89
N LYS A 83 -0.93 4.17 10.03
CA LYS A 83 -1.88 3.93 11.12
C LYS A 83 -2.13 5.24 11.84
N GLY A 84 -3.40 5.61 11.96
CA GLY A 84 -3.76 6.87 12.61
C GLY A 84 -3.21 8.10 11.90
N GLY A 85 -3.08 8.03 10.58
CA GLY A 85 -2.56 9.13 9.77
C GLY A 85 -1.05 9.26 9.79
N GLU A 86 -0.34 8.31 10.40
CA GLU A 86 1.12 8.35 10.50
C GLU A 86 1.77 7.15 9.82
N ILE A 87 2.95 7.38 9.23
CA ILE A 87 3.74 6.31 8.62
C ILE A 87 4.45 5.56 9.74
N LYS A 88 4.20 4.25 9.85
CA LYS A 88 4.80 3.39 10.87
C LYS A 88 5.96 2.57 10.35
N GLU A 89 5.93 2.17 9.07
CA GLU A 89 6.97 1.36 8.43
C GLU A 89 7.11 1.75 6.98
N GLN A 90 8.32 1.60 6.45
CA GLN A 90 8.59 1.77 5.02
C GLN A 90 9.39 0.57 4.54
N MET A 91 8.93 -0.03 3.44
CA MET A 91 9.61 -1.19 2.85
C MET A 91 9.82 -0.92 1.36
N ILE A 92 11.03 -1.15 0.88
CA ILE A 92 11.38 -0.92 -0.51
C ILE A 92 11.67 -2.27 -1.17
N GLY A 93 11.04 -2.49 -2.31
CA GLY A 93 11.23 -3.73 -3.07
C GLY A 93 10.12 -4.74 -2.84
N ALA A 94 10.16 -5.81 -3.62
CA ALA A 94 9.15 -6.86 -3.57
C ALA A 94 9.46 -7.84 -2.46
N LEU A 95 8.71 -7.77 -1.37
CA LEU A 95 8.83 -8.70 -0.25
C LEU A 95 7.87 -9.86 -0.46
N ASN A 96 8.21 -11.04 0.10
CA ASN A 96 7.28 -12.16 0.07
C ASN A 96 6.19 -11.96 1.12
N LYS A 97 5.15 -12.81 1.05
CA LYS A 97 3.97 -12.68 1.92
C LYS A 97 4.34 -12.77 3.40
N THR A 98 5.20 -13.72 3.76
CA THR A 98 5.62 -13.91 5.15
C THR A 98 6.31 -12.66 5.70
N ALA A 99 7.22 -12.07 4.92
CA ALA A 99 7.93 -10.87 5.34
C ALA A 99 6.97 -9.69 5.52
N LEU A 100 6.00 -9.55 4.61
CA LEU A 100 4.99 -8.49 4.72
C LEU A 100 4.11 -8.70 5.95
N GLU A 101 3.69 -9.93 6.22
CA GLU A 101 2.86 -10.22 7.40
C GLU A 101 3.61 -9.93 8.70
N GLU A 102 4.90 -10.23 8.74
CA GLU A 102 5.71 -9.92 9.92
C GLU A 102 5.75 -8.43 10.19
N LYS A 103 5.85 -7.62 9.14
CA LYS A 103 5.86 -6.16 9.29
C LYS A 103 4.50 -5.61 9.70
N LEU A 104 3.43 -6.24 9.22
CA LEU A 104 2.06 -5.80 9.51
C LEU A 104 1.58 -6.19 10.90
N THR A 105 2.03 -7.34 11.41
CA THR A 105 1.53 -7.92 12.66
C THR A 105 1.46 -6.92 13.83
N PRO A 106 2.47 -6.06 14.08
CA PRO A 106 2.38 -5.12 15.19
C PRO A 106 1.23 -4.11 15.07
N TYR A 107 0.68 -3.93 13.89
CA TYR A 107 -0.29 -2.86 13.63
C TYR A 107 -1.70 -3.35 13.34
N ILE A 108 -1.88 -4.65 13.19
CA ILE A 108 -3.21 -5.21 12.86
C ILE A 108 -3.76 -6.13 13.95
#